data_1b91ab9b2b2f4e0075a59703fae1dbc8
#
_entry.id   1b91ab9b2b2f4e0075a59703fae1dbc8
#
_cell.length_a   1.000
_cell.length_b   1.000
_cell.length_c   1.000
_cell.angle_alpha   90.00
_cell.angle_beta   90.00
_cell.angle_gamma   90.00
#
_symmetry.space_group_name_H-M   'P 1'
#
loop_
_entity.id
_entity.type
_entity.pdbx_description
1 polymer ?
#
loop_
_entity_poly.entity_id
_entity_poly.type
_entity_poly.pdbx_seq_one_letter_code
_entity_poly.pdbx_strand_id
1 'polypeptide(L)'
;MLCLVGAGIYDTFEMSNSIKVLNSCNRIYLERFTSPISDNFISILKSTLGPEKKIEIVKRWFVEDGRQILDESKTLNVGLVSYGDPTIATTFTELRIRALKNNIEVKVVHAASGITSLVGECGLQVYKIGKLVTMMEEKQSAISVYSTIFGNLNLNCHTIILTEYRQDEGGSDYFLKPNYVMSKLLEIEKDITYEIVSEESFLIVVSRIGTDHQKIVSGKIKSLINLEYGRGPHSIIFPAKFHFTEEEAIMNLTEIIDAPVDNTSRIKNVSDYMLNKYEPMIRNEIRQVRNTIGSQKVNKVQLELLDNAEFYLDDAVQFLRLGKKELAILSIGYADGLVDSLKQMLESD
;
A
#
# COMPACT_ATOMS: atom_id res chain seq x y z
N MET A 1 -29.71 8.33 -17.96
CA MET A 1 -28.56 8.88 -17.20
C MET A 1 -28.14 7.87 -16.13
N LEU A 2 -26.87 7.59 -16.02
CA LEU A 2 -26.31 6.77 -14.95
C LEU A 2 -25.75 7.69 -13.84
N CYS A 3 -26.22 7.51 -12.60
CA CYS A 3 -25.74 8.24 -11.44
C CYS A 3 -24.90 7.29 -10.56
N LEU A 4 -23.60 7.54 -10.44
CA LEU A 4 -22.71 6.87 -9.51
C LEU A 4 -22.71 7.67 -8.21
N VAL A 5 -23.20 7.10 -7.12
CA VAL A 5 -23.50 7.83 -5.88
C VAL A 5 -22.73 7.24 -4.71
N GLY A 6 -21.86 8.04 -4.11
CA GLY A 6 -21.19 7.69 -2.86
C GLY A 6 -22.14 7.80 -1.67
N ALA A 7 -22.08 6.81 -0.78
CA ALA A 7 -22.83 6.80 0.48
C ALA A 7 -22.05 7.44 1.63
N GLY A 8 -20.74 7.72 1.44
CA GLY A 8 -19.85 8.13 2.54
C GLY A 8 -19.51 6.98 3.46
N ILE A 9 -18.95 7.30 4.61
CA ILE A 9 -18.42 6.33 5.57
C ILE A 9 -19.21 6.29 6.90
N TYR A 10 -20.25 7.09 7.03
CA TYR A 10 -21.06 7.19 8.24
C TYR A 10 -22.22 6.22 8.22
N ASP A 11 -22.65 5.76 9.39
CA ASP A 11 -23.86 4.95 9.56
C ASP A 11 -25.16 5.78 9.43
N THR A 12 -25.04 7.11 9.45
CA THR A 12 -26.14 8.06 9.29
C THR A 12 -26.00 8.83 7.99
N PHE A 13 -27.14 9.03 7.31
CA PHE A 13 -27.18 9.62 5.98
C PHE A 13 -27.28 11.16 6.07
N GLU A 14 -26.17 11.86 6.14
CA GLU A 14 -26.16 13.32 6.12
C GLU A 14 -25.96 13.95 4.72
N MET A 15 -26.15 13.17 3.66
CA MET A 15 -25.74 13.58 2.32
C MET A 15 -26.88 14.18 1.51
N SER A 16 -27.18 15.46 1.77
CA SER A 16 -28.25 16.18 1.09
C SER A 16 -28.17 16.11 -0.45
N ASN A 17 -26.97 16.09 -1.04
CA ASN A 17 -26.81 16.03 -2.49
C ASN A 17 -27.04 14.62 -3.05
N SER A 18 -26.59 13.58 -2.38
CA SER A 18 -26.84 12.19 -2.78
C SER A 18 -28.32 11.86 -2.71
N ILE A 19 -29.03 12.30 -1.65
CA ILE A 19 -30.48 12.12 -1.54
C ILE A 19 -31.21 12.82 -2.69
N LYS A 20 -30.85 14.06 -3.03
CA LYS A 20 -31.46 14.79 -4.16
C LYS A 20 -31.32 14.04 -5.47
N VAL A 21 -30.12 13.48 -5.72
CA VAL A 21 -29.85 12.72 -6.95
C VAL A 21 -30.62 11.40 -6.93
N LEU A 22 -30.59 10.65 -5.82
CA LEU A 22 -31.30 9.39 -5.70
C LEU A 22 -32.83 9.57 -5.81
N ASN A 23 -33.38 10.68 -5.30
CA ASN A 23 -34.79 11.02 -5.49
C ASN A 23 -35.15 11.22 -6.96
N SER A 24 -34.22 11.67 -7.81
CA SER A 24 -34.44 11.80 -9.24
C SER A 24 -34.27 10.48 -10.01
N CYS A 25 -33.77 9.42 -9.38
CA CYS A 25 -33.56 8.11 -10.01
C CYS A 25 -34.87 7.29 -10.02
N ASN A 26 -35.10 6.59 -11.14
CA ASN A 26 -36.21 5.65 -11.32
C ASN A 26 -35.89 4.26 -10.76
N ARG A 27 -34.60 3.90 -10.82
CA ARG A 27 -34.05 2.66 -10.28
C ARG A 27 -32.85 2.99 -9.41
N ILE A 28 -32.70 2.26 -8.31
CA ILE A 28 -31.56 2.41 -7.40
C ILE A 28 -30.99 1.04 -7.11
N TYR A 29 -29.73 0.84 -7.49
CA TYR A 29 -28.93 -0.33 -7.17
C TYR A 29 -27.95 0.02 -6.06
N LEU A 30 -27.82 -0.85 -5.08
CA LEU A 30 -26.89 -0.70 -3.96
C LEU A 30 -25.96 -1.91 -3.95
N GLU A 31 -24.68 -1.67 -4.17
CA GLU A 31 -23.70 -2.73 -4.08
C GLU A 31 -23.28 -2.96 -2.62
N ARG A 32 -23.14 -4.24 -2.25
CA ARG A 32 -22.75 -4.64 -0.88
C ARG A 32 -21.60 -5.64 -0.85
N PHE A 33 -20.96 -5.89 -1.96
CA PHE A 33 -19.88 -6.86 -2.08
C PHE A 33 -18.46 -6.27 -1.81
N THR A 34 -18.31 -4.94 -1.96
CA THR A 34 -17.12 -4.18 -1.51
C THR A 34 -17.51 -3.11 -0.48
N SER A 35 -18.79 -2.95 -0.25
CA SER A 35 -19.39 -1.89 0.56
C SER A 35 -19.96 -2.47 1.85
N PRO A 36 -19.31 -2.31 3.01
CA PRO A 36 -19.81 -2.81 4.31
C PRO A 36 -20.97 -1.95 4.83
N ILE A 37 -21.98 -1.76 3.99
CA ILE A 37 -23.18 -0.98 4.31
C ILE A 37 -24.05 -1.76 5.27
N SER A 38 -24.42 -1.15 6.40
CA SER A 38 -25.26 -1.78 7.43
C SER A 38 -26.73 -1.87 7.02
N ASP A 39 -27.46 -2.82 7.61
CA ASP A 39 -28.92 -2.93 7.40
C ASP A 39 -29.63 -1.69 7.95
N ASN A 40 -29.10 -1.07 9.00
CA ASN A 40 -29.62 0.18 9.53
C ASN A 40 -29.52 1.32 8.49
N PHE A 41 -28.36 1.46 7.81
CA PHE A 41 -28.21 2.41 6.74
C PHE A 41 -29.22 2.18 5.62
N ILE A 42 -29.44 0.94 5.20
CA ILE A 42 -30.42 0.59 4.16
C ILE A 42 -31.83 0.98 4.59
N SER A 43 -32.17 0.76 5.85
CA SER A 43 -33.47 1.12 6.42
C SER A 43 -33.67 2.65 6.44
N ILE A 44 -32.66 3.39 6.84
CA ILE A 44 -32.65 4.87 6.81
C ILE A 44 -32.79 5.37 5.37
N LEU A 45 -32.03 4.80 4.42
CA LEU A 45 -32.09 5.18 3.02
C LEU A 45 -33.50 4.96 2.45
N LYS A 46 -34.12 3.81 2.72
CA LYS A 46 -35.48 3.49 2.30
C LYS A 46 -36.53 4.46 2.88
N SER A 47 -36.43 4.75 4.18
CA SER A 47 -37.36 5.70 4.82
C SER A 47 -37.19 7.13 4.28
N THR A 48 -35.97 7.54 3.97
CA THR A 48 -35.66 8.89 3.46
C THR A 48 -36.12 9.09 2.01
N LEU A 49 -35.98 8.07 1.17
CA LEU A 49 -36.38 8.15 -0.25
C LEU A 49 -37.86 7.85 -0.48
N GLY A 50 -38.54 7.30 0.53
CA GLY A 50 -39.98 6.94 0.45
C GLY A 50 -40.23 5.54 -0.11
N PRO A 51 -41.44 4.99 0.16
CA PRO A 51 -41.80 3.61 -0.17
C PRO A 51 -41.91 3.33 -1.66
N GLU A 52 -42.09 4.36 -2.47
CA GLU A 52 -42.19 4.25 -3.94
C GLU A 52 -40.84 3.98 -4.62
N LYS A 53 -39.73 4.21 -3.92
CA LYS A 53 -38.41 3.97 -4.48
C LYS A 53 -37.95 2.53 -4.28
N LYS A 54 -37.77 1.84 -5.40
CA LYS A 54 -37.25 0.48 -5.39
C LYS A 54 -35.73 0.51 -5.28
N ILE A 55 -35.22 0.07 -4.13
CA ILE A 55 -33.78 -0.12 -3.87
C ILE A 55 -33.50 -1.62 -3.94
N GLU A 56 -32.61 -2.01 -4.84
CA GLU A 56 -32.20 -3.39 -5.05
C GLU A 56 -30.74 -3.58 -4.67
N ILE A 57 -30.47 -4.55 -3.77
CA ILE A 57 -29.10 -4.93 -3.39
C ILE A 57 -28.55 -5.85 -4.47
N VAL A 58 -27.40 -5.48 -5.05
CA VAL A 58 -26.82 -6.20 -6.18
C VAL A 58 -25.49 -6.86 -5.84
N LYS A 59 -25.22 -7.98 -6.48
CA LYS A 59 -24.00 -8.75 -6.35
C LYS A 59 -22.91 -8.26 -7.31
N ARG A 60 -21.66 -8.65 -7.07
CA ARG A 60 -20.50 -8.28 -7.88
C ARG A 60 -20.71 -8.56 -9.38
N TRP A 61 -21.12 -9.77 -9.74
CA TRP A 61 -21.33 -10.16 -11.14
C TRP A 61 -22.33 -9.25 -11.87
N PHE A 62 -23.35 -8.73 -11.18
CA PHE A 62 -24.35 -7.85 -11.77
C PHE A 62 -23.76 -6.49 -12.15
N VAL A 63 -22.91 -5.93 -11.29
CA VAL A 63 -22.24 -4.64 -11.55
C VAL A 63 -21.13 -4.78 -12.58
N GLU A 64 -20.35 -5.86 -12.52
CA GLU A 64 -19.27 -6.15 -13.47
C GLU A 64 -19.83 -6.48 -14.88
N ASP A 65 -20.91 -7.26 -14.99
CA ASP A 65 -21.63 -7.42 -16.25
C ASP A 65 -22.21 -6.09 -16.73
N GLY A 66 -22.89 -5.38 -15.87
CA GLY A 66 -23.38 -4.01 -16.07
C GLY A 66 -24.38 -3.81 -17.22
N ARG A 67 -24.73 -4.86 -18.00
CA ARG A 67 -25.62 -4.74 -19.18
C ARG A 67 -26.96 -4.17 -18.80
N GLN A 68 -27.59 -4.70 -17.76
CA GLN A 68 -28.91 -4.22 -17.33
C GLN A 68 -28.83 -2.77 -16.85
N ILE A 69 -27.83 -2.40 -16.07
CA ILE A 69 -27.61 -1.02 -15.60
C ILE A 69 -27.50 -0.07 -16.79
N LEU A 70 -26.70 -0.43 -17.79
CA LEU A 70 -26.48 0.39 -18.98
C LEU A 70 -27.75 0.49 -19.86
N ASP A 71 -28.43 -0.62 -20.07
CA ASP A 71 -29.65 -0.62 -20.90
C ASP A 71 -30.75 0.21 -20.27
N GLU A 72 -30.99 0.08 -18.98
CA GLU A 72 -31.94 0.92 -18.25
C GLU A 72 -31.55 2.41 -18.28
N SER A 73 -30.23 2.69 -18.16
CA SER A 73 -29.74 4.07 -18.16
C SER A 73 -29.92 4.82 -19.50
N LYS A 74 -30.23 4.12 -20.59
CA LYS A 74 -30.56 4.76 -21.88
C LYS A 74 -31.87 5.53 -21.83
N THR A 75 -32.82 5.07 -21.02
CA THR A 75 -34.21 5.62 -20.96
C THR A 75 -34.59 6.14 -19.58
N LEU A 76 -33.96 5.68 -18.54
CA LEU A 76 -34.23 5.99 -17.13
C LEU A 76 -33.05 6.66 -16.46
N ASN A 77 -33.30 7.30 -15.31
CA ASN A 77 -32.25 7.67 -14.37
C ASN A 77 -31.99 6.51 -13.41
N VAL A 78 -30.81 5.95 -13.49
CA VAL A 78 -30.37 4.80 -12.68
C VAL A 78 -29.30 5.25 -11.71
N GLY A 79 -29.52 5.03 -10.41
CA GLY A 79 -28.57 5.26 -9.34
C GLY A 79 -27.84 3.98 -8.98
N LEU A 80 -26.52 4.02 -8.91
CA LEU A 80 -25.68 2.95 -8.35
C LEU A 80 -24.95 3.48 -7.14
N VAL A 81 -25.24 2.93 -5.97
CA VAL A 81 -24.76 3.39 -4.66
C VAL A 81 -23.65 2.47 -4.16
N SER A 82 -22.55 3.06 -3.69
CA SER A 82 -21.45 2.38 -2.99
C SER A 82 -21.11 3.04 -1.67
N TYR A 83 -20.51 2.30 -0.76
CA TYR A 83 -19.86 2.84 0.45
C TYR A 83 -18.69 3.74 0.05
N GLY A 84 -18.44 4.78 0.85
CA GLY A 84 -17.37 5.73 0.56
C GLY A 84 -17.64 6.57 -0.68
N ASP A 85 -16.61 6.85 -1.44
CA ASP A 85 -16.66 7.58 -2.71
C ASP A 85 -16.76 6.59 -3.89
N PRO A 86 -17.64 6.79 -4.88
CA PRO A 86 -17.87 5.84 -5.95
C PRO A 86 -16.71 5.74 -6.95
N THR A 87 -15.71 6.59 -6.84
CA THR A 87 -14.55 6.61 -7.75
C THR A 87 -13.25 6.13 -7.08
N ILE A 88 -13.26 5.88 -5.77
CA ILE A 88 -12.07 5.50 -5.01
C ILE A 88 -12.16 4.03 -4.58
N ALA A 89 -11.22 3.20 -5.07
CA ALA A 89 -11.14 1.76 -4.79
C ALA A 89 -12.43 0.99 -5.13
N THR A 90 -13.09 1.36 -6.22
CA THR A 90 -14.31 0.72 -6.73
C THR A 90 -14.11 0.16 -8.13
N THR A 91 -15.01 -0.73 -8.57
CA THR A 91 -15.04 -1.26 -9.94
C THR A 91 -15.81 -0.36 -10.91
N PHE A 92 -16.34 0.77 -10.46
CA PHE A 92 -17.29 1.59 -11.22
C PHE A 92 -16.65 2.34 -12.39
N THR A 93 -15.33 2.50 -12.41
CA THR A 93 -14.65 3.20 -13.51
C THR A 93 -14.89 2.53 -14.86
N GLU A 94 -14.89 1.20 -14.92
CA GLU A 94 -15.16 0.46 -16.16
C GLU A 94 -16.60 0.68 -16.62
N LEU A 95 -17.56 0.55 -15.70
CA LEU A 95 -18.97 0.79 -16.01
C LEU A 95 -19.22 2.23 -16.50
N ARG A 96 -18.55 3.21 -15.89
CA ARG A 96 -18.56 4.61 -16.31
C ARG A 96 -18.07 4.78 -17.75
N ILE A 97 -16.92 4.16 -18.09
CA ILE A 97 -16.38 4.21 -19.45
C ILE A 97 -17.35 3.57 -20.45
N ARG A 98 -17.92 2.43 -20.12
CA ARG A 98 -18.91 1.75 -20.97
C ARG A 98 -20.18 2.58 -21.18
N ALA A 99 -20.67 3.27 -20.14
CA ALA A 99 -21.78 4.19 -20.24
C ALA A 99 -21.50 5.33 -21.23
N LEU A 100 -20.35 5.99 -21.09
CA LEU A 100 -19.93 7.08 -21.98
C LEU A 100 -19.78 6.62 -23.44
N LYS A 101 -19.19 5.44 -23.67
CA LYS A 101 -19.08 4.85 -25.02
C LYS A 101 -20.44 4.55 -25.67
N ASN A 102 -21.48 4.32 -24.86
CA ASN A 102 -22.85 4.12 -25.32
C ASN A 102 -23.68 5.42 -25.35
N ASN A 103 -23.05 6.59 -25.27
CA ASN A 103 -23.70 7.91 -25.23
C ASN A 103 -24.71 8.07 -24.08
N ILE A 104 -24.48 7.37 -22.96
CA ILE A 104 -25.26 7.52 -21.74
C ILE A 104 -24.61 8.62 -20.90
N GLU A 105 -25.39 9.62 -20.52
CA GLU A 105 -24.95 10.66 -19.59
C GLU A 105 -24.58 10.05 -18.24
N VAL A 106 -23.42 10.42 -17.67
CA VAL A 106 -22.96 9.94 -16.37
C VAL A 106 -22.80 11.10 -15.41
N LYS A 107 -23.43 10.97 -14.25
CA LYS A 107 -23.26 11.88 -13.12
C LYS A 107 -22.56 11.15 -11.97
N VAL A 108 -21.51 11.77 -11.39
CA VAL A 108 -20.83 11.28 -10.20
C VAL A 108 -21.18 12.19 -9.02
N VAL A 109 -21.53 11.58 -7.90
CA VAL A 109 -21.78 12.26 -6.63
C VAL A 109 -20.73 11.77 -5.64
N HIS A 110 -19.72 12.57 -5.42
CA HIS A 110 -18.63 12.29 -4.50
C HIS A 110 -19.09 12.31 -3.04
N ALA A 111 -18.40 11.53 -2.22
CA ALA A 111 -18.62 11.45 -0.79
C ALA A 111 -17.30 11.20 -0.03
N ALA A 112 -17.33 11.21 1.30
CA ALA A 112 -16.17 10.87 2.10
C ALA A 112 -15.70 9.44 1.81
N SER A 113 -14.40 9.28 1.54
CA SER A 113 -13.77 7.97 1.35
C SER A 113 -13.06 7.52 2.62
N GLY A 114 -13.23 6.26 3.03
CA GLY A 114 -12.49 5.69 4.16
C GLY A 114 -10.97 5.81 4.01
N ILE A 115 -10.45 5.72 2.79
CA ILE A 115 -9.00 5.84 2.52
C ILE A 115 -8.48 7.25 2.84
N THR A 116 -9.15 8.29 2.38
CA THR A 116 -8.72 9.66 2.65
C THR A 116 -9.00 10.07 4.08
N SER A 117 -10.13 9.65 4.64
CA SER A 117 -10.52 9.98 6.02
C SER A 117 -9.58 9.36 7.04
N LEU A 118 -9.12 8.10 6.84
CA LEU A 118 -8.18 7.47 7.79
C LEU A 118 -6.82 8.20 7.86
N VAL A 119 -6.37 8.81 6.76
CA VAL A 119 -5.14 9.61 6.74
C VAL A 119 -5.29 10.84 7.65
N GLY A 120 -6.42 11.55 7.51
CA GLY A 120 -6.72 12.73 8.32
C GLY A 120 -6.95 12.39 9.80
N GLU A 121 -7.74 11.34 10.09
CA GLU A 121 -8.04 10.90 11.46
C GLU A 121 -6.80 10.42 12.23
N CYS A 122 -5.80 9.87 11.52
CA CYS A 122 -4.50 9.54 12.11
C CYS A 122 -3.51 10.72 12.13
N GLY A 123 -3.88 11.87 11.56
CA GLY A 123 -3.00 13.05 11.48
C GLY A 123 -1.76 12.84 10.59
N LEU A 124 -1.84 11.94 9.62
CA LEU A 124 -0.75 11.67 8.69
C LEU A 124 -0.76 12.64 7.51
N GLN A 125 0.42 12.90 6.97
CA GLN A 125 0.58 13.74 5.79
C GLN A 125 0.25 12.95 4.53
N VAL A 126 -0.75 13.40 3.76
CA VAL A 126 -1.16 12.73 2.51
C VAL A 126 -0.01 12.57 1.51
N TYR A 127 0.96 13.49 1.51
CA TYR A 127 2.15 13.47 0.63
C TYR A 127 3.13 12.33 0.96
N LYS A 128 2.99 11.71 2.13
CA LYS A 128 3.80 10.57 2.58
C LYS A 128 3.08 9.23 2.44
N ILE A 129 1.91 9.22 1.84
CA ILE A 129 1.20 7.97 1.54
C ILE A 129 1.75 7.39 0.24
N GLY A 130 2.27 6.18 0.31
CA GLY A 130 2.77 5.44 -0.84
C GLY A 130 1.68 4.62 -1.54
N LYS A 131 2.11 3.56 -2.26
CA LYS A 131 1.20 2.65 -2.93
C LYS A 131 0.29 1.96 -1.90
N LEU A 132 -1.02 2.01 -2.11
CA LEU A 132 -2.00 1.26 -1.35
C LEU A 132 -2.02 -0.21 -1.78
N VAL A 133 -2.39 -1.09 -0.85
CA VAL A 133 -2.50 -2.53 -1.12
C VAL A 133 -3.64 -3.13 -0.31
N THR A 134 -4.25 -4.20 -0.83
CA THR A 134 -5.28 -4.97 -0.11
C THR A 134 -4.72 -6.29 0.34
N MET A 135 -4.90 -6.62 1.62
CA MET A 135 -4.62 -7.95 2.18
C MET A 135 -5.85 -8.82 2.09
N MET A 136 -5.71 -9.94 1.39
CA MET A 136 -6.70 -11.01 1.32
C MET A 136 -6.20 -12.23 2.10
N GLU A 137 -7.07 -13.20 2.33
CA GLU A 137 -6.71 -14.42 3.08
C GLU A 137 -5.69 -15.31 2.35
N GLU A 138 -5.51 -15.11 1.06
CA GLU A 138 -4.59 -15.90 0.23
C GLU A 138 -3.11 -15.55 0.50
N LYS A 139 -2.24 -16.57 0.52
CA LYS A 139 -0.77 -16.41 0.74
C LYS A 139 -0.13 -15.42 -0.26
N GLN A 140 -0.53 -15.46 -1.53
CA GLN A 140 -0.01 -14.57 -2.58
C GLN A 140 -0.28 -13.10 -2.27
N SER A 141 -1.42 -12.80 -1.65
CA SER A 141 -1.74 -11.45 -1.19
C SER A 141 -0.77 -10.95 -0.13
N ALA A 142 -0.39 -11.81 0.83
CA ALA A 142 0.56 -11.45 1.89
C ALA A 142 1.94 -11.09 1.33
N ILE A 143 2.43 -11.82 0.32
CA ILE A 143 3.69 -11.51 -0.39
C ILE A 143 3.59 -10.15 -1.10
N SER A 144 2.46 -9.87 -1.75
CA SER A 144 2.22 -8.58 -2.42
C SER A 144 2.20 -7.42 -1.44
N VAL A 145 1.55 -7.60 -0.28
CA VAL A 145 1.53 -6.60 0.81
C VAL A 145 2.94 -6.35 1.33
N TYR A 146 3.69 -7.40 1.64
CA TYR A 146 5.06 -7.31 2.12
C TYR A 146 5.97 -6.55 1.12
N SER A 147 5.91 -6.92 -0.17
CA SER A 147 6.67 -6.25 -1.23
C SER A 147 6.28 -4.77 -1.39
N THR A 148 4.99 -4.45 -1.19
CA THR A 148 4.53 -3.05 -1.23
C THR A 148 5.04 -2.26 -0.04
N ILE A 149 5.03 -2.84 1.17
CA ILE A 149 5.62 -2.23 2.37
C ILE A 149 7.10 -1.94 2.12
N PHE A 150 7.87 -2.91 1.64
CA PHE A 150 9.28 -2.73 1.32
C PHE A 150 9.52 -1.58 0.34
N GLY A 151 8.77 -1.55 -0.77
CA GLY A 151 8.88 -0.48 -1.76
C GLY A 151 8.56 0.91 -1.20
N ASN A 152 7.49 1.03 -0.42
CA ASN A 152 7.07 2.29 0.19
C ASN A 152 8.07 2.77 1.25
N LEU A 153 8.56 1.87 2.10
CA LEU A 153 9.56 2.21 3.13
C LEU A 153 10.85 2.76 2.50
N ASN A 154 11.31 2.18 1.38
CA ASN A 154 12.48 2.69 0.65
C ASN A 154 12.29 4.13 0.14
N LEU A 155 11.05 4.54 -0.11
CA LEU A 155 10.67 5.89 -0.50
C LEU A 155 10.30 6.78 0.69
N ASN A 156 10.45 6.28 1.92
CA ASN A 156 10.00 6.92 3.15
C ASN A 156 8.49 7.27 3.12
N CYS A 157 7.69 6.38 2.54
CA CYS A 157 6.23 6.51 2.43
C CYS A 157 5.51 5.50 3.32
N HIS A 158 4.41 5.92 3.94
CA HIS A 158 3.52 5.05 4.71
C HIS A 158 2.72 4.13 3.78
N THR A 159 2.47 2.90 4.21
CA THR A 159 1.66 1.95 3.46
C THR A 159 0.29 1.81 4.10
N ILE A 160 -0.78 2.10 3.35
CA ILE A 160 -2.14 1.77 3.76
C ILE A 160 -2.46 0.37 3.24
N ILE A 161 -2.81 -0.51 4.16
CA ILE A 161 -3.23 -1.88 3.91
C ILE A 161 -4.73 -1.96 4.18
N LEU A 162 -5.51 -2.10 3.11
CA LEU A 162 -6.93 -2.41 3.22
C LEU A 162 -7.09 -3.89 3.54
N THR A 163 -8.02 -4.24 4.41
CA THR A 163 -8.31 -5.64 4.73
C THR A 163 -9.50 -6.14 3.93
N GLU A 164 -9.46 -7.40 3.53
CA GLU A 164 -10.54 -8.02 2.78
C GLU A 164 -11.89 -7.88 3.48
N TYR A 165 -12.88 -7.46 2.72
CA TYR A 165 -14.29 -7.58 3.04
C TYR A 165 -14.97 -8.45 1.99
N ARG A 166 -15.77 -9.39 2.42
CA ARG A 166 -16.64 -10.18 1.54
C ARG A 166 -17.95 -10.51 2.25
N GLN A 167 -18.99 -10.66 1.48
CA GLN A 167 -20.27 -11.19 1.95
C GLN A 167 -20.41 -12.63 1.45
N ASP A 168 -20.73 -13.56 2.35
CA ASP A 168 -20.99 -14.94 1.97
C ASP A 168 -22.34 -15.10 1.25
N GLU A 169 -22.64 -16.29 0.74
CA GLU A 169 -23.89 -16.58 0.04
C GLU A 169 -25.13 -16.43 0.96
N GLY A 170 -24.95 -16.60 2.26
CA GLY A 170 -25.98 -16.42 3.28
C GLY A 170 -26.18 -14.96 3.72
N GLY A 171 -25.40 -14.03 3.18
CA GLY A 171 -25.45 -12.61 3.50
C GLY A 171 -24.70 -12.19 4.75
N SER A 172 -23.89 -13.08 5.36
CA SER A 172 -23.05 -12.76 6.49
C SER A 172 -21.81 -12.01 6.03
N ASP A 173 -21.45 -10.95 6.77
CA ASP A 173 -20.26 -10.16 6.47
C ASP A 173 -19.00 -10.80 7.07
N TYR A 174 -17.99 -10.98 6.24
CA TYR A 174 -16.65 -11.38 6.64
C TYR A 174 -15.70 -10.19 6.56
N PHE A 175 -14.95 -9.96 7.60
CA PHE A 175 -13.89 -8.95 7.66
C PHE A 175 -12.58 -9.62 8.08
N LEU A 176 -11.56 -9.48 7.26
CA LEU A 176 -10.23 -9.98 7.61
C LEU A 176 -9.69 -9.22 8.83
N LYS A 177 -9.33 -9.96 9.87
CA LYS A 177 -8.89 -9.38 11.14
C LYS A 177 -7.48 -8.81 11.05
N PRO A 178 -7.18 -7.66 11.70
CA PRO A 178 -5.84 -7.11 11.78
C PRO A 178 -4.80 -8.09 12.34
N ASN A 179 -5.18 -8.92 13.30
CA ASN A 179 -4.35 -9.97 13.88
C ASN A 179 -3.81 -10.94 12.83
N TYR A 180 -4.66 -11.35 11.88
CA TYR A 180 -4.26 -12.22 10.76
C TYR A 180 -3.21 -11.53 9.88
N VAL A 181 -3.42 -10.25 9.53
CA VAL A 181 -2.48 -9.47 8.72
C VAL A 181 -1.11 -9.43 9.39
N MET A 182 -1.06 -9.08 10.68
CA MET A 182 0.18 -9.03 11.45
C MET A 182 0.89 -10.39 11.51
N SER A 183 0.14 -11.47 11.78
CA SER A 183 0.69 -12.83 11.81
C SER A 183 1.28 -13.23 10.46
N LYS A 184 0.58 -12.94 9.35
CA LYS A 184 1.05 -13.27 8.00
C LYS A 184 2.26 -12.45 7.58
N LEU A 185 2.36 -11.19 7.95
CA LEU A 185 3.54 -10.38 7.70
C LEU A 185 4.77 -10.92 8.43
N LEU A 186 4.62 -11.33 9.70
CA LEU A 186 5.70 -11.99 10.45
C LEU A 186 6.09 -13.35 9.88
N GLU A 187 5.14 -14.11 9.33
CA GLU A 187 5.40 -15.39 8.64
C GLU A 187 6.20 -15.15 7.35
N ILE A 188 5.79 -14.22 6.51
CA ILE A 188 6.47 -13.85 5.26
C ILE A 188 7.89 -13.32 5.53
N GLU A 189 8.09 -12.54 6.59
CA GLU A 189 9.42 -12.08 6.98
C GLU A 189 10.40 -13.24 7.21
N LYS A 190 9.95 -14.36 7.81
CA LYS A 190 10.79 -15.54 8.02
C LYS A 190 11.21 -16.21 6.70
N ASP A 191 10.35 -16.13 5.69
CA ASP A 191 10.62 -16.71 4.36
C ASP A 191 11.53 -15.79 3.52
N ILE A 192 11.29 -14.47 3.54
CA ILE A 192 11.98 -13.49 2.67
C ILE A 192 13.24 -12.90 3.33
N THR A 193 13.22 -12.70 4.65
CA THR A 193 14.37 -12.24 5.44
C THR A 193 14.96 -10.86 5.06
N TYR A 194 14.11 -9.90 4.65
CA TYR A 194 14.54 -8.52 4.38
C TYR A 194 14.64 -7.67 5.66
N GLU A 195 14.26 -8.23 6.82
CA GLU A 195 14.30 -7.60 8.14
C GLU A 195 13.48 -6.30 8.26
N ILE A 196 12.43 -6.16 7.44
CA ILE A 196 11.57 -4.97 7.45
C ILE A 196 10.36 -5.09 8.38
N VAL A 197 9.90 -6.33 8.66
CA VAL A 197 8.79 -6.61 9.55
C VAL A 197 9.29 -7.40 10.77
N SER A 198 8.93 -6.97 11.96
CA SER A 198 9.21 -7.70 13.18
C SER A 198 8.16 -7.40 14.24
N GLU A 199 8.20 -8.10 15.34
CA GLU A 199 7.35 -7.84 16.51
C GLU A 199 7.51 -6.40 17.06
N GLU A 200 8.66 -5.76 16.81
CA GLU A 200 8.94 -4.37 17.19
C GLU A 200 8.50 -3.33 16.13
N SER A 201 7.98 -3.77 14.97
CA SER A 201 7.45 -2.85 13.96
C SER A 201 6.20 -2.14 14.47
N PHE A 202 6.14 -0.82 14.29
CA PHE A 202 5.04 0.02 14.71
C PHE A 202 3.94 0.04 13.65
N LEU A 203 2.70 -0.10 14.05
CA LEU A 203 1.51 -0.07 13.19
C LEU A 203 0.42 0.83 13.77
N ILE A 204 -0.50 1.26 12.91
CA ILE A 204 -1.74 1.91 13.29
C ILE A 204 -2.89 1.07 12.71
N VAL A 205 -3.79 0.62 13.58
CA VAL A 205 -5.00 -0.12 13.20
C VAL A 205 -6.20 0.79 13.30
N VAL A 206 -6.90 0.97 12.19
CA VAL A 206 -8.11 1.79 12.10
C VAL A 206 -9.31 0.87 11.88
N SER A 207 -10.30 0.96 12.73
CA SER A 207 -11.53 0.15 12.66
C SER A 207 -12.74 1.05 12.59
N ARG A 208 -13.68 0.76 11.67
CA ARG A 208 -14.99 1.42 11.55
C ARG A 208 -14.90 2.95 11.47
N ILE A 209 -13.97 3.41 10.65
CA ILE A 209 -13.73 4.85 10.47
C ILE A 209 -15.01 5.60 10.10
N GLY A 210 -15.21 6.77 10.69
CA GLY A 210 -16.34 7.65 10.44
C GLY A 210 -17.63 7.24 11.17
N THR A 211 -17.64 6.15 11.95
CA THR A 211 -18.80 5.72 12.73
C THR A 211 -18.64 6.05 14.21
N ASP A 212 -19.75 6.01 14.97
CA ASP A 212 -19.71 6.17 16.44
C ASP A 212 -18.89 5.06 17.14
N HIS A 213 -18.56 4.00 16.40
CA HIS A 213 -17.74 2.88 16.87
C HIS A 213 -16.32 2.92 16.31
N GLN A 214 -15.88 4.06 15.79
CA GLN A 214 -14.51 4.26 15.31
C GLN A 214 -13.51 3.94 16.43
N LYS A 215 -12.50 3.16 16.08
CA LYS A 215 -11.38 2.88 16.97
C LYS A 215 -10.08 2.97 16.19
N ILE A 216 -9.13 3.76 16.68
CA ILE A 216 -7.78 3.92 16.12
C ILE A 216 -6.80 3.56 17.22
N VAL A 217 -6.05 2.47 17.02
CA VAL A 217 -5.07 1.97 17.99
C VAL A 217 -3.71 1.92 17.34
N SER A 218 -2.69 2.40 18.04
CA SER A 218 -1.32 2.40 17.54
C SER A 218 -0.34 1.76 18.52
N GLY A 219 0.65 1.05 18.00
CA GLY A 219 1.65 0.35 18.81
C GLY A 219 2.49 -0.61 17.99
N LYS A 220 3.30 -1.40 18.70
CA LYS A 220 4.13 -2.44 18.11
C LYS A 220 3.32 -3.70 17.81
N ILE A 221 3.72 -4.46 16.79
CA ILE A 221 3.04 -5.71 16.42
C ILE A 221 2.86 -6.62 17.62
N LYS A 222 3.88 -6.81 18.45
CA LYS A 222 3.80 -7.67 19.66
C LYS A 222 2.68 -7.30 20.63
N SER A 223 2.38 -6.01 20.75
CA SER A 223 1.32 -5.49 21.63
C SER A 223 -0.05 -5.50 20.94
N LEU A 224 -0.09 -5.28 19.61
CA LEU A 224 -1.32 -5.19 18.84
C LEU A 224 -1.88 -6.55 18.43
N ILE A 225 -1.04 -7.56 18.20
CA ILE A 225 -1.42 -8.82 17.58
C ILE A 225 -2.46 -9.63 18.37
N ASN A 226 -2.54 -9.42 19.68
CA ASN A 226 -3.48 -10.14 20.56
C ASN A 226 -4.69 -9.28 20.98
N LEU A 227 -4.84 -8.07 20.45
CA LEU A 227 -5.97 -7.20 20.78
C LEU A 227 -7.25 -7.64 20.08
N GLU A 228 -8.38 -7.32 20.68
CA GLU A 228 -9.69 -7.47 20.07
C GLU A 228 -10.11 -6.17 19.37
N TYR A 229 -10.31 -6.24 18.06
CA TYR A 229 -10.70 -5.10 17.23
C TYR A 229 -12.20 -5.02 16.96
N GLY A 230 -12.95 -6.07 17.35
CA GLY A 230 -14.37 -6.18 17.06
C GLY A 230 -14.68 -6.43 15.59
N ARG A 231 -15.88 -6.06 15.15
CA ARG A 231 -16.30 -6.17 13.75
C ARG A 231 -15.61 -5.08 12.91
N GLY A 232 -15.28 -5.41 11.65
CA GLY A 232 -14.75 -4.46 10.67
C GLY A 232 -15.79 -3.43 10.18
N PRO A 233 -15.42 -2.65 9.16
CA PRO A 233 -14.19 -2.77 8.38
C PRO A 233 -12.93 -2.31 9.13
N HIS A 234 -11.79 -2.89 8.73
CA HIS A 234 -10.49 -2.53 9.26
C HIS A 234 -9.55 -2.05 8.17
N SER A 235 -8.61 -1.21 8.54
CA SER A 235 -7.46 -0.85 7.73
C SER A 235 -6.23 -0.79 8.64
N ILE A 236 -5.06 -1.08 8.09
CA ILE A 236 -3.80 -0.99 8.82
C ILE A 236 -2.90 0.00 8.09
N ILE A 237 -2.21 0.85 8.84
CA ILE A 237 -1.15 1.67 8.29
C ILE A 237 0.16 1.10 8.80
N PHE A 238 1.06 0.76 7.88
CA PHE A 238 2.45 0.46 8.16
C PHE A 238 3.25 1.73 7.91
N PRO A 239 3.60 2.51 8.96
CA PRO A 239 4.24 3.80 8.77
C PRO A 239 5.72 3.64 8.40
N ALA A 240 6.22 4.57 7.60
CA ALA A 240 7.62 4.88 7.48
C ALA A 240 8.05 5.82 8.61
N LYS A 241 9.19 6.50 8.49
CA LYS A 241 9.62 7.50 9.45
C LYS A 241 8.58 8.64 9.54
N PHE A 242 8.11 8.92 10.73
CA PHE A 242 7.19 10.03 10.97
C PHE A 242 7.88 11.39 10.81
N HIS A 243 7.16 12.36 10.30
CA HIS A 243 7.48 13.76 10.54
C HIS A 243 7.11 14.11 11.99
N PHE A 244 7.75 15.10 12.60
CA PHE A 244 7.48 15.45 14.01
C PHE A 244 5.99 15.78 14.27
N THR A 245 5.31 16.41 13.31
CA THR A 245 3.87 16.71 13.41
C THR A 245 3.00 15.46 13.32
N GLU A 246 3.41 14.44 12.56
CA GLU A 246 2.70 13.16 12.49
C GLU A 246 2.88 12.38 13.80
N GLU A 247 4.10 12.40 14.35
CA GLU A 247 4.38 11.74 15.64
C GLU A 247 3.54 12.36 16.75
N GLU A 248 3.47 13.70 16.83
CA GLU A 248 2.62 14.42 17.77
C GLU A 248 1.14 14.08 17.56
N ALA A 249 0.68 14.02 16.30
CA ALA A 249 -0.69 13.64 15.97
C ALA A 249 -1.03 12.21 16.41
N ILE A 250 -0.18 11.23 16.12
CA ILE A 250 -0.37 9.84 16.55
C ILE A 250 -0.48 9.74 18.07
N MET A 251 0.36 10.47 18.80
CA MET A 251 0.36 10.47 20.27
C MET A 251 -0.92 11.06 20.87
N ASN A 252 -1.65 11.91 20.13
CA ASN A 252 -2.84 12.60 20.63
C ASN A 252 -4.16 12.12 20.02
N LEU A 253 -4.13 11.57 18.80
CA LEU A 253 -5.34 11.19 18.04
C LEU A 253 -5.62 9.68 18.06
N THR A 254 -4.70 8.85 18.56
CA THR A 254 -4.88 7.40 18.62
C THR A 254 -4.83 6.89 20.03
N GLU A 255 -5.44 5.69 20.27
CA GLU A 255 -5.18 4.91 21.47
C GLU A 255 -3.76 4.33 21.36
N ILE A 256 -2.78 5.04 21.92
CA ILE A 256 -1.38 4.64 21.84
C ILE A 256 -1.03 3.60 22.88
N ILE A 257 -0.46 2.46 22.47
CA ILE A 257 -0.01 1.38 23.36
C ILE A 257 1.51 1.40 23.53
N ASP A 258 2.24 1.64 22.46
CA ASP A 258 3.70 1.75 22.47
C ASP A 258 4.12 3.06 21.81
N ALA A 259 5.27 3.60 22.21
CA ALA A 259 5.86 4.77 21.54
C ALA A 259 6.16 4.50 20.06
N PRO A 260 5.96 5.50 19.19
CA PRO A 260 6.27 5.38 17.78
C PRO A 260 7.70 4.94 17.52
N VAL A 261 7.88 4.11 16.50
CA VAL A 261 9.19 3.60 16.05
C VAL A 261 9.37 3.91 14.58
N ASP A 262 10.57 4.29 14.19
CA ASP A 262 10.96 4.46 12.80
C ASP A 262 11.17 3.09 12.14
N ASN A 263 10.17 2.61 11.40
CA ASN A 263 10.26 1.34 10.69
C ASN A 263 11.29 1.37 9.55
N THR A 264 11.69 2.55 9.05
CA THR A 264 12.70 2.67 7.99
C THR A 264 14.12 2.42 8.51
N SER A 265 14.33 2.51 9.82
CA SER A 265 15.64 2.29 10.44
C SER A 265 16.20 0.88 10.21
N ARG A 266 15.34 -0.06 9.83
CA ARG A 266 15.71 -1.46 9.56
C ARG A 266 16.03 -1.74 8.10
N ILE A 267 15.68 -0.81 7.18
CA ILE A 267 15.96 -1.02 5.78
C ILE A 267 17.47 -0.95 5.57
N LYS A 268 18.07 -2.09 5.35
CA LYS A 268 19.41 -2.16 4.80
C LYS A 268 19.31 -1.68 3.36
N ASN A 269 19.76 -0.45 3.08
CA ASN A 269 19.91 0.00 1.72
C ASN A 269 20.74 -1.05 0.97
N VAL A 270 20.21 -1.61 -0.10
CA VAL A 270 20.91 -2.62 -0.91
C VAL A 270 22.30 -2.11 -1.31
N SER A 271 22.41 -0.80 -1.63
CA SER A 271 23.68 -0.15 -1.92
C SER A 271 24.63 -0.12 -0.72
N ASP A 272 24.12 0.18 0.49
CA ASP A 272 24.95 0.18 1.70
C ASP A 272 25.41 -1.24 2.04
N TYR A 273 24.50 -2.22 1.92
CA TYR A 273 24.84 -3.63 2.13
C TYR A 273 25.88 -4.11 1.12
N MET A 274 25.70 -3.81 -0.17
CA MET A 274 26.65 -4.21 -1.21
C MET A 274 28.01 -3.55 -1.00
N LEU A 275 28.07 -2.25 -0.74
CA LEU A 275 29.33 -1.59 -0.47
C LEU A 275 30.04 -2.15 0.78
N ASN A 276 29.32 -2.29 1.89
CA ASN A 276 29.90 -2.82 3.12
C ASN A 276 30.41 -4.26 2.98
N LYS A 277 29.82 -5.06 2.08
CA LYS A 277 30.24 -6.43 1.81
C LYS A 277 31.39 -6.48 0.81
N TYR A 278 31.26 -5.82 -0.34
CA TYR A 278 32.17 -5.98 -1.48
C TYR A 278 33.36 -5.03 -1.43
N GLU A 279 33.23 -3.81 -0.89
CA GLU A 279 34.34 -2.86 -0.82
C GLU A 279 35.57 -3.43 -0.08
N PRO A 280 35.46 -3.98 1.14
CA PRO A 280 36.63 -4.55 1.82
C PRO A 280 37.21 -5.78 1.09
N MET A 281 36.34 -6.58 0.46
CA MET A 281 36.73 -7.76 -0.30
C MET A 281 37.56 -7.37 -1.52
N ILE A 282 37.04 -6.48 -2.37
CA ILE A 282 37.72 -6.02 -3.59
C ILE A 282 39.02 -5.27 -3.22
N ARG A 283 38.99 -4.45 -2.18
CA ARG A 283 40.22 -3.75 -1.70
C ARG A 283 41.32 -4.72 -1.25
N ASN A 284 40.93 -5.83 -0.63
CA ASN A 284 41.89 -6.89 -0.26
C ASN A 284 42.44 -7.61 -1.50
N GLU A 285 41.58 -7.90 -2.46
CA GLU A 285 41.96 -8.52 -3.74
C GLU A 285 42.90 -7.64 -4.56
N ILE A 286 42.63 -6.34 -4.65
CA ILE A 286 43.51 -5.36 -5.28
C ILE A 286 44.91 -5.42 -4.64
N ARG A 287 44.99 -5.50 -3.28
CA ARG A 287 46.28 -5.63 -2.59
C ARG A 287 46.98 -6.93 -2.93
N GLN A 288 46.28 -8.06 -3.00
CA GLN A 288 46.85 -9.34 -3.37
C GLN A 288 47.40 -9.32 -4.80
N VAL A 289 46.60 -8.83 -5.75
CA VAL A 289 47.01 -8.67 -7.15
C VAL A 289 48.23 -7.75 -7.26
N ARG A 290 48.23 -6.62 -6.54
CA ARG A 290 49.38 -5.67 -6.51
C ARG A 290 50.67 -6.32 -6.00
N ASN A 291 50.57 -7.21 -4.99
CA ASN A 291 51.73 -7.94 -4.47
C ASN A 291 52.23 -9.00 -5.46
N THR A 292 51.34 -9.69 -6.14
CA THR A 292 51.69 -10.67 -7.18
C THR A 292 52.37 -9.98 -8.37
N ILE A 293 51.82 -8.86 -8.81
CA ILE A 293 52.35 -8.00 -9.87
C ILE A 293 53.77 -7.49 -9.49
N GLY A 294 54.02 -7.11 -8.26
CA GLY A 294 55.34 -6.63 -7.79
C GLY A 294 56.45 -7.69 -7.86
N SER A 295 56.12 -8.97 -7.96
CA SER A 295 57.04 -10.09 -8.05
C SER A 295 57.26 -10.66 -9.47
N GLN A 296 56.53 -10.19 -10.49
CA GLN A 296 56.58 -10.68 -11.85
C GLN A 296 56.90 -9.54 -12.86
N LYS A 297 57.39 -9.87 -14.08
CA LYS A 297 57.51 -8.91 -15.17
C LYS A 297 56.13 -8.54 -15.71
N VAL A 298 55.60 -7.41 -15.32
CA VAL A 298 54.24 -6.98 -15.61
C VAL A 298 54.15 -6.02 -16.76
N ASN A 299 53.11 -6.13 -17.56
CA ASN A 299 52.77 -5.24 -18.66
C ASN A 299 52.15 -3.93 -18.06
N LYS A 300 52.51 -2.78 -18.69
CA LYS A 300 51.94 -1.47 -18.34
C LYS A 300 50.40 -1.46 -18.26
N VAL A 301 49.74 -2.20 -19.16
CA VAL A 301 48.28 -2.31 -19.23
C VAL A 301 47.70 -2.95 -17.95
N GLN A 302 48.37 -3.95 -17.36
CA GLN A 302 47.89 -4.62 -16.15
C GLN A 302 47.95 -3.67 -14.95
N LEU A 303 48.98 -2.78 -14.88
CA LEU A 303 49.07 -1.74 -13.84
C LEU A 303 47.94 -0.69 -14.02
N GLU A 304 47.69 -0.22 -15.25
CA GLU A 304 46.62 0.74 -15.55
C GLU A 304 45.24 0.18 -15.21
N LEU A 305 45.01 -1.11 -15.44
CA LEU A 305 43.75 -1.78 -15.07
C LEU A 305 43.55 -1.87 -13.56
N LEU A 306 44.66 -2.15 -12.81
CA LEU A 306 44.63 -2.20 -11.37
C LEU A 306 44.35 -0.84 -10.74
N ASP A 307 45.01 0.21 -11.26
CA ASP A 307 44.79 1.58 -10.80
C ASP A 307 43.34 2.04 -11.12
N ASN A 308 42.79 1.67 -12.29
CA ASN A 308 41.39 1.94 -12.62
C ASN A 308 40.42 1.21 -11.68
N ALA A 309 40.69 -0.05 -11.28
CA ALA A 309 39.88 -0.74 -10.32
C ALA A 309 39.83 -0.03 -8.97
N GLU A 310 40.97 0.51 -8.52
CA GLU A 310 41.07 1.28 -7.26
C GLU A 310 40.31 2.61 -7.35
N PHE A 311 40.41 3.32 -8.47
CA PHE A 311 39.64 4.54 -8.73
C PHE A 311 38.12 4.28 -8.72
N TYR A 312 37.62 3.23 -9.40
CA TYR A 312 36.19 2.89 -9.38
C TYR A 312 35.72 2.49 -7.99
N LEU A 313 36.56 1.84 -7.19
CA LEU A 313 36.22 1.49 -5.80
C LEU A 313 36.10 2.74 -4.92
N ASP A 314 37.02 3.71 -5.07
CA ASP A 314 36.94 4.97 -4.34
C ASP A 314 35.77 5.84 -4.80
N ASP A 315 35.45 5.87 -6.11
CA ASP A 315 34.28 6.51 -6.68
C ASP A 315 32.97 5.90 -6.08
N ALA A 316 32.91 4.58 -5.92
CA ALA A 316 31.74 3.92 -5.34
C ALA A 316 31.46 4.44 -3.92
N VAL A 317 32.51 4.56 -3.08
CA VAL A 317 32.39 5.12 -1.73
C VAL A 317 31.96 6.59 -1.75
N GLN A 318 32.50 7.38 -2.69
CA GLN A 318 32.15 8.79 -2.82
C GLN A 318 30.71 8.96 -3.30
N PHE A 319 30.27 8.21 -4.31
CA PHE A 319 28.89 8.25 -4.80
C PHE A 319 27.89 7.88 -3.73
N LEU A 320 28.18 6.89 -2.89
CA LEU A 320 27.32 6.55 -1.77
C LEU A 320 27.16 7.72 -0.79
N ARG A 321 28.26 8.38 -0.41
CA ARG A 321 28.25 9.56 0.45
C ARG A 321 27.45 10.73 -0.12
N LEU A 322 27.41 10.85 -1.45
CA LEU A 322 26.62 11.84 -2.18
C LEU A 322 25.15 11.41 -2.42
N GLY A 323 24.73 10.24 -1.93
CA GLY A 323 23.39 9.70 -2.13
C GLY A 323 23.11 9.17 -3.55
N LYS A 324 24.13 9.05 -4.41
CA LYS A 324 24.05 8.55 -5.78
C LYS A 324 24.19 7.02 -5.82
N LYS A 325 23.20 6.33 -5.28
CA LYS A 325 23.25 4.89 -4.96
C LYS A 325 23.47 4.00 -6.18
N GLU A 326 22.83 4.33 -7.30
CA GLU A 326 22.94 3.57 -8.55
C GLU A 326 24.35 3.66 -9.12
N LEU A 327 24.98 4.85 -9.07
CA LEU A 327 26.36 5.04 -9.49
C LEU A 327 27.34 4.31 -8.57
N ALA A 328 27.07 4.27 -7.26
CA ALA A 328 27.88 3.53 -6.30
C ALA A 328 27.88 2.01 -6.61
N ILE A 329 26.71 1.42 -6.87
CA ILE A 329 26.60 0.00 -7.25
C ILE A 329 27.28 -0.28 -8.59
N LEU A 330 27.11 0.60 -9.58
CA LEU A 330 27.74 0.46 -10.89
C LEU A 330 29.28 0.49 -10.76
N SER A 331 29.82 1.46 -10.01
CA SER A 331 31.26 1.62 -9.84
C SER A 331 31.90 0.44 -9.12
N ILE A 332 31.24 -0.11 -8.08
CA ILE A 332 31.77 -1.29 -7.38
C ILE A 332 31.77 -2.54 -8.27
N GLY A 333 30.74 -2.71 -9.15
CA GLY A 333 30.70 -3.78 -10.13
C GLY A 333 31.80 -3.67 -11.19
N TYR A 334 32.14 -2.44 -11.62
CA TYR A 334 33.29 -2.23 -12.52
C TYR A 334 34.62 -2.56 -11.84
N ALA A 335 34.83 -2.15 -10.59
CA ALA A 335 36.03 -2.46 -9.85
C ALA A 335 36.23 -3.99 -9.71
N ASP A 336 35.18 -4.71 -9.34
CA ASP A 336 35.17 -6.17 -9.17
C ASP A 336 35.52 -6.87 -10.50
N GLY A 337 34.86 -6.51 -11.59
CA GLY A 337 35.10 -7.10 -12.91
C GLY A 337 36.54 -6.85 -13.43
N LEU A 338 37.14 -5.70 -13.14
CA LEU A 338 38.54 -5.41 -13.50
C LEU A 338 39.51 -6.27 -12.70
N VAL A 339 39.28 -6.46 -11.40
CA VAL A 339 40.11 -7.30 -10.54
C VAL A 339 40.04 -8.77 -10.96
N ASP A 340 38.84 -9.28 -11.24
CA ASP A 340 38.64 -10.64 -11.71
C ASP A 340 39.33 -10.88 -13.08
N SER A 341 39.23 -9.94 -14.01
CA SER A 341 39.92 -10.01 -15.30
C SER A 341 41.43 -10.06 -15.14
N LEU A 342 41.96 -9.25 -14.24
CA LEU A 342 43.40 -9.24 -13.93
C LEU A 342 43.90 -10.56 -13.32
N LYS A 343 43.11 -11.15 -12.40
CA LYS A 343 43.46 -12.47 -11.82
C LYS A 343 43.53 -13.55 -12.91
N GLN A 344 42.52 -13.59 -13.81
CA GLN A 344 42.52 -14.53 -14.90
C GLN A 344 43.71 -14.36 -15.87
N MET A 345 44.12 -13.11 -16.13
CA MET A 345 45.31 -12.85 -16.95
C MET A 345 46.60 -13.33 -16.27
N LEU A 346 46.72 -13.15 -14.93
CA LEU A 346 47.88 -13.58 -14.18
C LEU A 346 47.99 -15.10 -13.96
N GLU A 347 46.87 -15.81 -14.02
CA GLU A 347 46.83 -17.29 -13.96
C GLU A 347 47.15 -17.94 -15.33
N SER A 348 46.99 -17.18 -16.42
CA SER A 348 47.19 -17.64 -17.80
C SER A 348 48.60 -17.45 -18.34
N ASP A 349 49.45 -16.64 -17.65
CA ASP A 349 50.87 -16.39 -17.91
C ASP A 349 51.74 -17.29 -17.00
#